data_cd0bb8e9a301e3c317d7a4a257a31342
#
_entry.id   cd0bb8e9a301e3c317d7a4a257a31342
#
_cell.length_a   1.000
_cell.length_b   1.000
_cell.length_c   1.000
_cell.angle_alpha   90.00
_cell.angle_beta   90.00
_cell.angle_gamma   90.00
#
_symmetry.space_group_name_H-M   'P 1'
#
loop_
_entity.id
_entity.type
_entity.pdbx_description
1 polymer ?
#
loop_
_entity_poly.entity_id
_entity_poly.type
_entity_poly.pdbx_seq_one_letter_code
_entity_poly.pdbx_strand_id
1 'polypeptide(L)'
;MRKDETRLWAAITLLRSIRNRRALARHPLVAEVARRHTELADRLPDIVASLLDDLSLESEQHRRRFSVLRRSDIERESHAAIARDMSLSRSQFYRDLREARERFSDGLDDYLSLPTRDDRGFEGRLPQGARFVAIDALRDGGQFERAREVAATLARDSDDAALASRALCVRAELDIELGAFAQAQATTAQARALLAGIHDTGLQRVLGANCDLLDFEAAHCQGAPGAASARAQLIERLRADYARDRRYAETLVKALVAEASIQFERDEGARALATIDEAARVIAGGRSPGSRLAVDVAIRASGIRAVRADQVSIALNDMNELVEMGSRSGNVRSVRVGMQMMAAHLLTLGRLDEAKQFALEAWALIDLFGSALDRVIVLSNLARIDIHRRDGNEALRWIGLAREVSCDAFSITQALAISEAEALILIGQPERAAGMAQVLGNRVGNWPRLLGRAKLAEATALCTLKREREARECSESAVEFSRGTAGPLLHLRALDLNVKLCGSSSSRAELRDLKA
;
A
#
# COMPACT_ATOMS: atom_id res chain seq x y z
N MET A 1 8.06 13.94 19.99
CA MET A 1 8.59 14.62 18.78
C MET A 1 8.77 13.54 17.72
N ARG A 2 7.96 13.56 16.66
CA ARG A 2 8.14 12.61 15.55
C ARG A 2 9.37 13.01 14.76
N LYS A 3 10.26 12.06 14.47
CA LYS A 3 11.44 12.22 13.62
C LYS A 3 11.04 12.67 12.22
N ASP A 4 11.91 13.39 11.55
CA ASP A 4 11.74 13.74 10.15
C ASP A 4 11.88 12.46 9.31
N GLU A 5 10.75 11.87 8.93
CA GLU A 5 10.69 10.60 8.19
C GLU A 5 11.40 10.69 6.83
N THR A 6 11.37 11.85 6.19
CA THR A 6 12.09 12.10 4.93
C THR A 6 13.60 11.98 5.13
N ARG A 7 14.11 12.50 6.25
CA ARG A 7 15.54 12.42 6.58
C ARG A 7 15.96 11.03 6.95
N LEU A 8 15.15 10.33 7.74
CA LEU A 8 15.38 8.93 8.07
C LEU A 8 15.48 8.09 6.79
N TRP A 9 14.57 8.30 5.84
CA TRP A 9 14.64 7.64 4.54
C TRP A 9 15.90 8.03 3.76
N ALA A 10 16.23 9.32 3.70
CA ALA A 10 17.45 9.79 3.05
C ALA A 10 18.70 9.14 3.68
N ALA A 11 18.75 9.03 5.01
CA ALA A 11 19.82 8.35 5.71
C ALA A 11 19.92 6.86 5.35
N ILE A 12 18.77 6.15 5.30
CA ILE A 12 18.72 4.73 4.91
C ILE A 12 19.17 4.53 3.46
N THR A 13 18.69 5.36 2.53
CA THR A 13 19.07 5.25 1.11
C THR A 13 20.52 5.65 0.87
N LEU A 14 21.06 6.55 1.68
CA LEU A 14 22.49 6.88 1.70
C LEU A 14 23.32 5.66 2.06
N LEU A 15 23.01 4.98 3.18
CA LEU A 15 23.67 3.72 3.57
C LEU A 15 23.65 2.70 2.45
N ARG A 16 22.51 2.56 1.83
CA ARG A 16 22.28 1.64 0.71
C ARG A 16 23.06 2.01 -0.55
N SER A 17 23.44 3.25 -0.72
CA SER A 17 24.17 3.77 -1.89
C SER A 17 25.68 3.83 -1.68
N ILE A 18 26.17 3.68 -0.44
CA ILE A 18 27.55 4.01 -0.06
C ILE A 18 28.61 3.20 -0.82
N ARG A 19 28.30 1.97 -1.20
CA ARG A 19 29.19 1.11 -2.00
C ARG A 19 29.11 1.36 -3.51
N ASN A 20 28.15 2.18 -3.98
CA ASN A 20 27.98 2.48 -5.39
C ASN A 20 28.24 3.97 -5.65
N ARG A 21 29.44 4.30 -6.12
CA ARG A 21 29.86 5.68 -6.39
C ARG A 21 28.89 6.46 -7.28
N ARG A 22 28.28 5.81 -8.30
CA ARG A 22 27.34 6.49 -9.21
C ARG A 22 25.99 6.76 -8.53
N ALA A 23 25.51 5.84 -7.70
CA ALA A 23 24.29 6.02 -6.94
C ALA A 23 24.49 7.08 -5.85
N LEU A 24 25.62 7.03 -5.15
CA LEU A 24 25.99 8.01 -4.13
C LEU A 24 26.08 9.43 -4.69
N ALA A 25 26.75 9.62 -5.82
CA ALA A 25 26.89 10.96 -6.46
C ALA A 25 25.55 11.57 -6.90
N ARG A 26 24.50 10.75 -7.07
CA ARG A 26 23.15 11.19 -7.42
C ARG A 26 22.21 11.24 -6.24
N HIS A 27 22.70 10.91 -5.03
CA HIS A 27 21.85 10.85 -3.86
C HIS A 27 21.41 12.26 -3.42
N PRO A 28 20.11 12.51 -3.12
CA PRO A 28 19.61 13.84 -2.78
C PRO A 28 20.33 14.48 -1.60
N LEU A 29 20.68 13.70 -0.59
CA LEU A 29 21.42 14.17 0.59
C LEU A 29 22.83 14.62 0.24
N VAL A 30 23.52 13.92 -0.69
CA VAL A 30 24.84 14.33 -1.20
C VAL A 30 24.72 15.65 -1.96
N ALA A 31 23.69 15.80 -2.81
CA ALA A 31 23.44 17.04 -3.53
C ALA A 31 23.07 18.21 -2.59
N GLU A 32 22.37 17.93 -1.49
CA GLU A 32 22.04 18.93 -0.46
C GLU A 32 23.29 19.36 0.31
N VAL A 33 24.09 18.39 0.76
CA VAL A 33 25.36 18.66 1.46
C VAL A 33 26.34 19.41 0.54
N ALA A 34 26.46 19.03 -0.72
CA ALA A 34 27.32 19.69 -1.70
C ALA A 34 26.95 21.16 -1.93
N ARG A 35 25.65 21.49 -1.91
CA ARG A 35 25.17 22.90 -2.01
C ARG A 35 25.56 23.76 -0.83
N ARG A 36 25.70 23.18 0.36
CA ARG A 36 26.01 23.91 1.61
C ARG A 36 27.47 23.81 2.00
N HIS A 37 28.07 22.66 1.77
CA HIS A 37 29.41 22.29 2.20
C HIS A 37 30.07 21.37 1.16
N THR A 38 30.62 21.95 0.11
CA THR A 38 31.21 21.20 -1.01
C THR A 38 32.25 20.17 -0.54
N GLU A 39 33.10 20.55 0.44
CA GLU A 39 34.14 19.67 0.97
C GLU A 39 33.60 18.47 1.76
N LEU A 40 32.42 18.61 2.38
CA LEU A 40 31.80 17.51 3.14
C LEU A 40 31.15 16.48 2.21
N ALA A 41 30.70 16.88 1.02
CA ALA A 41 30.05 15.97 0.09
C ALA A 41 31.00 14.84 -0.36
N ASP A 42 32.26 15.18 -0.64
CA ASP A 42 33.29 14.20 -1.06
C ASP A 42 33.69 13.27 0.10
N ARG A 43 33.58 13.75 1.35
CA ARG A 43 33.93 13.01 2.56
C ARG A 43 32.75 12.26 3.18
N LEU A 44 31.56 12.36 2.60
CA LEU A 44 30.35 11.78 3.16
C LEU A 44 30.45 10.24 3.40
N PRO A 45 31.10 9.44 2.53
CA PRO A 45 31.34 8.02 2.83
C PRO A 45 32.17 7.78 4.09
N ASP A 46 33.22 8.58 4.29
CA ASP A 46 34.11 8.45 5.45
C ASP A 46 33.38 8.90 6.72
N ILE A 47 32.58 9.95 6.63
CA ILE A 47 31.72 10.45 7.71
C ILE A 47 30.73 9.37 8.14
N VAL A 48 30.05 8.72 7.18
CA VAL A 48 29.10 7.65 7.46
C VAL A 48 29.79 6.45 8.12
N ALA A 49 30.99 6.08 7.65
CA ALA A 49 31.77 4.99 8.25
C ALA A 49 32.16 5.30 9.69
N SER A 50 32.71 6.49 9.94
CA SER A 50 33.10 6.95 11.29
C SER A 50 31.89 6.99 12.22
N LEU A 51 30.75 7.56 11.77
CA LEU A 51 29.53 7.65 12.56
C LEU A 51 28.98 6.27 12.95
N LEU A 52 29.00 5.29 12.03
CA LEU A 52 28.57 3.93 12.33
C LEU A 52 29.49 3.26 13.37
N ASP A 53 30.79 3.50 13.29
CA ASP A 53 31.74 2.96 14.23
C ASP A 53 31.55 3.60 15.62
N ASP A 54 31.44 4.92 15.70
CA ASP A 54 31.21 5.66 16.94
C ASP A 54 29.92 5.21 17.65
N LEU A 55 28.80 5.16 16.92
CA LEU A 55 27.51 4.72 17.46
C LEU A 55 27.51 3.24 17.88
N SER A 56 28.33 2.41 17.26
CA SER A 56 28.47 0.99 17.64
C SER A 56 29.20 0.79 18.96
N LEU A 57 30.07 1.74 19.36
CA LEU A 57 30.88 1.65 20.55
C LEU A 57 30.15 2.06 21.85
N GLU A 58 29.00 2.71 21.77
CA GLU A 58 28.25 3.23 22.92
C GLU A 58 27.84 2.14 23.93
N SER A 59 27.47 0.94 23.44
CA SER A 59 27.14 -0.21 24.27
C SER A 59 27.18 -1.53 23.49
N GLU A 60 27.17 -2.68 24.19
CA GLU A 60 27.05 -4.00 23.54
C GLU A 60 25.74 -4.15 22.74
N GLN A 61 24.65 -3.59 23.27
CA GLN A 61 23.37 -3.57 22.58
C GLN A 61 23.44 -2.72 21.30
N HIS A 62 24.09 -1.57 21.32
CA HIS A 62 24.31 -0.74 20.13
C HIS A 62 25.19 -1.46 19.13
N ARG A 63 26.28 -2.11 19.56
CA ARG A 63 27.13 -2.92 18.67
C ARG A 63 26.33 -3.97 17.90
N ARG A 64 25.44 -4.69 18.58
CA ARG A 64 24.55 -5.66 17.94
C ARG A 64 23.62 -4.98 16.94
N ARG A 65 22.94 -3.89 17.29
CA ARG A 65 22.01 -3.15 16.44
C ARG A 65 22.68 -2.60 15.19
N PHE A 66 23.84 -2.00 15.34
CA PHE A 66 24.60 -1.46 14.22
C PHE A 66 25.24 -2.55 13.34
N SER A 67 25.52 -3.73 13.89
CA SER A 67 25.88 -4.91 13.10
C SER A 67 24.70 -5.36 12.22
N VAL A 68 23.47 -5.41 12.76
CA VAL A 68 22.24 -5.67 11.99
C VAL A 68 22.07 -4.65 10.87
N LEU A 69 22.23 -3.35 11.17
CA LEU A 69 22.10 -2.27 10.19
C LEU A 69 23.14 -2.40 9.05
N ARG A 70 24.41 -2.62 9.39
CA ARG A 70 25.53 -2.75 8.42
C ARG A 70 25.27 -3.91 7.46
N ARG A 71 24.96 -5.08 8.00
CA ARG A 71 24.67 -6.29 7.22
C ARG A 71 23.42 -6.13 6.32
N SER A 72 22.36 -5.51 6.84
CA SER A 72 21.11 -5.29 6.11
C SER A 72 21.25 -4.22 5.02
N ASP A 73 21.68 -3.01 5.39
CA ASP A 73 21.57 -1.84 4.50
C ASP A 73 22.83 -1.56 3.68
N ILE A 74 24.01 -1.99 4.15
CA ILE A 74 25.29 -1.80 3.43
C ILE A 74 25.70 -3.07 2.70
N GLU A 75 25.65 -4.22 3.38
CA GLU A 75 26.12 -5.51 2.85
C GLU A 75 25.04 -6.24 2.05
N ARG A 76 23.78 -5.82 2.19
CA ARG A 76 22.63 -6.36 1.45
C ARG A 76 22.38 -7.85 1.70
N GLU A 77 22.73 -8.33 2.88
CA GLU A 77 22.42 -9.69 3.29
C GLU A 77 20.91 -9.85 3.52
N SER A 78 20.41 -11.07 3.31
CA SER A 78 19.01 -11.35 3.59
C SER A 78 18.71 -11.27 5.09
N HIS A 79 17.59 -10.65 5.45
CA HIS A 79 17.17 -10.48 6.86
C HIS A 79 17.09 -11.82 7.61
N ALA A 80 16.67 -12.89 6.91
CA ALA A 80 16.60 -14.23 7.49
C ALA A 80 17.98 -14.81 7.80
N ALA A 81 19.00 -14.55 6.96
CA ALA A 81 20.36 -14.97 7.22
C ALA A 81 20.94 -14.22 8.44
N ILE A 82 20.78 -12.89 8.48
CA ILE A 82 21.27 -12.08 9.60
C ILE A 82 20.63 -12.51 10.92
N ALA A 83 19.30 -12.68 10.95
CA ALA A 83 18.58 -13.07 12.16
C ALA A 83 19.02 -14.45 12.65
N ARG A 84 19.26 -15.40 11.75
CA ARG A 84 19.75 -16.75 12.07
C ARG A 84 21.16 -16.70 12.64
N ASP A 85 22.09 -16.04 11.96
CA ASP A 85 23.49 -15.96 12.39
C ASP A 85 23.66 -15.27 13.74
N MET A 86 22.84 -14.26 14.00
CA MET A 86 22.89 -13.50 15.25
C MET A 86 21.97 -14.07 16.33
N SER A 87 21.32 -15.21 16.09
CA SER A 87 20.39 -15.88 17.02
C SER A 87 19.26 -14.95 17.49
N LEU A 88 18.77 -14.07 16.61
CA LEU A 88 17.69 -13.13 16.90
C LEU A 88 16.35 -13.70 16.49
N SER A 89 15.34 -13.48 17.34
CA SER A 89 13.95 -13.64 16.89
C SER A 89 13.65 -12.59 15.81
N ARG A 90 12.69 -12.89 14.94
CA ARG A 90 12.29 -11.97 13.88
C ARG A 90 11.87 -10.60 14.41
N SER A 91 11.06 -10.57 15.47
CA SER A 91 10.64 -9.34 16.12
C SER A 91 11.81 -8.55 16.71
N GLN A 92 12.80 -9.25 17.29
CA GLN A 92 14.00 -8.61 17.81
C GLN A 92 14.85 -8.02 16.68
N PHE A 93 15.03 -8.77 15.57
CA PHE A 93 15.75 -8.28 14.40
C PHE A 93 15.16 -6.95 13.86
N TYR A 94 13.83 -6.90 13.63
CA TYR A 94 13.21 -5.67 13.09
C TYR A 94 13.20 -4.52 14.09
N ARG A 95 13.09 -4.80 15.39
CA ARG A 95 13.25 -3.78 16.42
C ARG A 95 14.65 -3.20 16.40
N ASP A 96 15.67 -4.06 16.42
CA ASP A 96 17.08 -3.65 16.40
C ASP A 96 17.41 -2.87 15.13
N LEU A 97 16.93 -3.31 13.97
CA LEU A 97 17.12 -2.62 12.70
C LEU A 97 16.46 -1.24 12.68
N ARG A 98 15.24 -1.12 13.18
CA ARG A 98 14.53 0.15 13.27
C ARG A 98 15.26 1.13 14.17
N GLU A 99 15.58 0.72 15.39
CA GLU A 99 16.25 1.57 16.36
C GLU A 99 17.66 2.01 15.88
N ALA A 100 18.39 1.11 15.18
CA ALA A 100 19.68 1.47 14.59
C ALA A 100 19.54 2.49 13.45
N ARG A 101 18.53 2.35 12.58
CA ARG A 101 18.26 3.30 11.50
C ARG A 101 17.90 4.68 12.04
N GLU A 102 17.04 4.70 13.05
CA GLU A 102 16.63 5.94 13.71
C GLU A 102 17.84 6.64 14.35
N ARG A 103 18.65 5.90 15.14
CA ARG A 103 19.83 6.43 15.79
C ARG A 103 20.88 6.93 14.80
N PHE A 104 21.08 6.20 13.70
CA PHE A 104 21.97 6.62 12.62
C PHE A 104 21.49 7.92 11.96
N SER A 105 20.18 8.04 11.68
CA SER A 105 19.61 9.26 11.10
C SER A 105 19.82 10.47 11.99
N ASP A 106 19.58 10.32 13.31
CA ASP A 106 19.80 11.39 14.29
C ASP A 106 21.28 11.80 14.33
N GLY A 107 22.19 10.82 14.43
CA GLY A 107 23.62 11.09 14.45
C GLY A 107 24.14 11.74 13.16
N LEU A 108 23.57 11.36 12.01
CA LEU A 108 23.92 11.99 10.73
C LEU A 108 23.41 13.43 10.66
N ASP A 109 22.23 13.71 11.16
CA ASP A 109 21.67 15.07 11.23
C ASP A 109 22.49 15.96 12.15
N ASP A 110 22.87 15.46 13.33
CA ASP A 110 23.74 16.14 14.28
C ASP A 110 25.11 16.44 13.65
N TYR A 111 25.70 15.46 12.96
CA TYR A 111 27.01 15.59 12.33
C TYR A 111 27.01 16.60 11.18
N LEU A 112 25.98 16.59 10.33
CA LEU A 112 25.87 17.46 9.16
C LEU A 112 25.30 18.84 9.51
N SER A 113 24.88 19.08 10.75
CA SER A 113 24.15 20.27 11.19
C SER A 113 23.00 20.61 10.22
N LEU A 114 22.32 19.56 9.72
CA LEU A 114 21.19 19.73 8.84
C LEU A 114 20.07 20.40 9.62
N PRO A 115 19.29 21.33 9.02
CA PRO A 115 18.25 22.05 9.73
C PRO A 115 17.27 21.07 10.38
N THR A 116 17.16 21.15 11.69
CA THR A 116 16.17 20.41 12.47
C THR A 116 14.78 21.00 12.26
N ARG A 117 13.79 20.27 12.66
CA ARG A 117 12.36 20.38 12.46
C ARG A 117 11.68 21.72 12.83
N ASP A 118 12.38 22.70 13.35
CA ASP A 118 11.81 23.98 13.80
C ASP A 118 11.51 25.00 12.68
N ASP A 119 11.71 24.60 11.41
CA ASP A 119 11.30 25.42 10.24
C ASP A 119 9.80 25.35 9.91
N ARG A 120 8.93 25.24 10.94
CA ARG A 120 7.47 25.43 10.74
C ARG A 120 7.13 26.79 10.09
N GLY A 121 8.06 27.72 10.16
CA GLY A 121 7.94 29.03 9.49
C GLY A 121 8.26 29.02 7.99
N PHE A 122 8.95 27.98 7.47
CA PHE A 122 9.35 27.95 6.06
C PHE A 122 8.18 27.55 5.13
N GLU A 123 7.38 26.58 5.53
CA GLU A 123 6.24 26.11 4.72
C GLU A 123 5.17 27.19 4.55
N GLY A 124 4.97 28.06 5.56
CA GLY A 124 4.07 29.21 5.50
C GLY A 124 4.55 30.34 4.58
N ARG A 125 5.83 30.37 4.22
CA ARG A 125 6.44 31.39 3.33
C ARG A 125 6.50 30.98 1.87
N LEU A 126 6.22 29.70 1.54
CA LEU A 126 6.22 29.23 0.16
C LEU A 126 5.08 29.90 -0.64
N PRO A 127 5.31 30.27 -1.91
CA PRO A 127 4.24 30.64 -2.82
C PRO A 127 3.15 29.56 -2.86
N GLN A 128 1.90 29.94 -3.01
CA GLN A 128 0.76 29.01 -2.95
C GLN A 128 0.92 27.78 -3.84
N GLY A 129 1.43 27.95 -5.08
CA GLY A 129 1.71 26.84 -5.99
C GLY A 129 2.80 25.87 -5.47
N ALA A 130 3.82 26.39 -4.79
CA ALA A 130 4.90 25.59 -4.21
C ALA A 130 4.43 24.78 -2.99
N ARG A 131 3.36 25.20 -2.30
CA ARG A 131 2.78 24.44 -1.19
C ARG A 131 2.15 23.12 -1.65
N PHE A 132 1.53 23.06 -2.84
CA PHE A 132 1.05 21.78 -3.39
C PHE A 132 2.21 20.83 -3.71
N VAL A 133 3.32 21.35 -4.25
CA VAL A 133 4.53 20.54 -4.46
C VAL A 133 5.08 20.02 -3.12
N ALA A 134 5.07 20.83 -2.08
CA ALA A 134 5.47 20.41 -0.74
C ALA A 134 4.53 19.35 -0.15
N ILE A 135 3.20 19.49 -0.33
CA ILE A 135 2.22 18.50 0.08
C ILE A 135 2.48 17.16 -0.62
N ASP A 136 2.68 17.17 -1.94
CA ASP A 136 2.98 15.95 -2.69
C ASP A 136 4.30 15.31 -2.24
N ALA A 137 5.34 16.09 -1.99
CA ALA A 137 6.62 15.59 -1.49
C ALA A 137 6.49 14.97 -0.08
N LEU A 138 5.74 15.60 0.82
CA LEU A 138 5.45 15.06 2.15
C LEU A 138 4.65 13.76 2.07
N ARG A 139 3.63 13.72 1.20
CA ARG A 139 2.79 12.56 0.96
C ARG A 139 3.58 11.38 0.37
N ASP A 140 4.45 11.63 -0.61
CA ASP A 140 5.32 10.62 -1.20
C ASP A 140 6.39 10.13 -0.22
N GLY A 141 6.83 10.99 0.69
CA GLY A 141 7.71 10.66 1.81
C GLY A 141 7.03 9.96 2.99
N GLY A 142 5.72 9.69 2.93
CA GLY A 142 4.97 9.04 3.99
C GLY A 142 4.57 9.94 5.17
N GLN A 143 4.81 11.26 5.06
CA GLN A 143 4.47 12.24 6.10
C GLN A 143 3.03 12.73 5.95
N PHE A 144 2.07 11.80 5.97
CA PHE A 144 0.66 12.07 5.66
C PHE A 144 0.02 13.11 6.60
N GLU A 145 0.30 13.02 7.90
CA GLU A 145 -0.25 13.97 8.89
C GLU A 145 0.26 15.39 8.63
N ARG A 146 1.55 15.51 8.32
CA ARG A 146 2.14 16.81 8.01
C ARG A 146 1.63 17.37 6.67
N ALA A 147 1.51 16.51 5.65
CA ALA A 147 0.89 16.88 4.38
C ALA A 147 -0.54 17.39 4.59
N ARG A 148 -1.32 16.74 5.46
CA ARG A 148 -2.67 17.12 5.85
C ARG A 148 -2.71 18.48 6.57
N GLU A 149 -1.78 18.73 7.48
CA GLU A 149 -1.64 20.00 8.18
C GLU A 149 -1.32 21.15 7.21
N VAL A 150 -0.38 20.92 6.27
CA VAL A 150 -0.03 21.92 5.25
C VAL A 150 -1.21 22.20 4.33
N ALA A 151 -1.95 21.17 3.89
CA ALA A 151 -3.16 21.33 3.08
C ALA A 151 -4.26 22.12 3.84
N ALA A 152 -4.47 21.81 5.12
CA ALA A 152 -5.43 22.52 5.97
C ALA A 152 -5.05 24.01 6.17
N THR A 153 -3.76 24.27 6.35
CA THR A 153 -3.24 25.64 6.49
C THR A 153 -3.39 26.42 5.19
N LEU A 154 -3.05 25.78 4.04
CA LEU A 154 -3.24 26.39 2.72
C LEU A 154 -4.72 26.75 2.46
N ALA A 155 -5.64 25.87 2.82
CA ALA A 155 -7.09 26.14 2.67
C ALA A 155 -7.56 27.29 3.54
N ARG A 156 -7.05 27.41 4.78
CA ARG A 156 -7.44 28.45 5.74
C ARG A 156 -6.88 29.81 5.37
N ASP A 157 -5.63 29.84 4.92
CA ASP A 157 -4.88 31.07 4.64
C ASP A 157 -5.14 31.64 3.24
N SER A 158 -5.95 30.96 2.43
CA SER A 158 -6.23 31.37 1.06
C SER A 158 -7.53 32.18 0.98
N ASP A 159 -7.44 33.40 0.43
CA ASP A 159 -8.60 34.23 0.06
C ASP A 159 -9.21 33.77 -1.27
N ASP A 160 -8.53 32.92 -2.05
CA ASP A 160 -9.02 32.37 -3.31
C ASP A 160 -9.84 31.08 -3.04
N ALA A 161 -11.15 31.16 -3.29
CA ALA A 161 -12.07 30.04 -3.10
C ALA A 161 -11.69 28.79 -3.91
N ALA A 162 -11.12 28.94 -5.11
CA ALA A 162 -10.69 27.81 -5.94
C ALA A 162 -9.47 27.12 -5.34
N LEU A 163 -8.50 27.88 -4.88
CA LEU A 163 -7.31 27.36 -4.22
C LEU A 163 -7.64 26.69 -2.89
N ALA A 164 -8.49 27.31 -2.07
CA ALA A 164 -8.96 26.77 -0.79
C ALA A 164 -9.74 25.45 -1.00
N SER A 165 -10.68 25.43 -1.95
CA SER A 165 -11.42 24.21 -2.30
C SER A 165 -10.49 23.09 -2.78
N ARG A 166 -9.50 23.39 -3.63
CA ARG A 166 -8.51 22.41 -4.09
C ARG A 166 -7.67 21.86 -2.92
N ALA A 167 -7.24 22.73 -2.01
CA ALA A 167 -6.47 22.32 -0.84
C ALA A 167 -7.28 21.41 0.09
N LEU A 168 -8.58 21.69 0.27
CA LEU A 168 -9.49 20.81 1.00
C LEU A 168 -9.70 19.46 0.30
N CYS A 169 -9.79 19.42 -1.04
CA CYS A 169 -9.84 18.14 -1.77
C CYS A 169 -8.59 17.31 -1.51
N VAL A 170 -7.40 17.91 -1.57
CA VAL A 170 -6.13 17.20 -1.26
C VAL A 170 -6.11 16.73 0.20
N ARG A 171 -6.63 17.55 1.13
CA ARG A 171 -6.76 17.12 2.53
C ARG A 171 -7.72 15.94 2.67
N ALA A 172 -8.84 15.92 1.97
CA ALA A 172 -9.79 14.80 1.98
C ALA A 172 -9.16 13.52 1.41
N GLU A 173 -8.35 13.60 0.34
CA GLU A 173 -7.55 12.48 -0.17
C GLU A 173 -6.62 11.91 0.91
N LEU A 174 -5.95 12.79 1.66
CA LEU A 174 -5.06 12.40 2.75
C LEU A 174 -5.83 11.78 3.92
N ASP A 175 -7.03 12.30 4.24
CA ASP A 175 -7.92 11.71 5.24
C ASP A 175 -8.35 10.29 4.83
N ILE A 176 -8.62 10.03 3.53
CA ILE A 176 -8.89 8.69 2.99
C ILE A 176 -7.66 7.77 3.14
N GLU A 177 -6.47 8.24 2.79
CA GLU A 177 -5.22 7.46 2.94
C GLU A 177 -4.90 7.13 4.41
N LEU A 178 -5.31 7.98 5.33
CA LEU A 178 -5.19 7.76 6.77
C LEU A 178 -6.30 6.86 7.35
N GLY A 179 -7.30 6.48 6.53
CA GLY A 179 -8.45 5.70 6.97
C GLY A 179 -9.52 6.52 7.71
N ALA A 180 -9.42 7.84 7.71
CA ALA A 180 -10.34 8.76 8.39
C ALA A 180 -11.53 9.16 7.49
N PHE A 181 -12.31 8.19 7.03
CA PHE A 181 -13.33 8.38 5.97
C PHE A 181 -14.43 9.39 6.34
N ALA A 182 -14.91 9.38 7.58
CA ALA A 182 -15.89 10.36 8.05
C ALA A 182 -15.33 11.80 8.02
N GLN A 183 -14.05 11.95 8.36
CA GLN A 183 -13.35 13.23 8.28
C GLN A 183 -13.16 13.66 6.82
N ALA A 184 -12.85 12.71 5.93
CA ALA A 184 -12.76 12.98 4.48
C ALA A 184 -14.07 13.54 3.93
N GLN A 185 -15.22 12.93 4.27
CA GLN A 185 -16.55 13.43 3.87
C GLN A 185 -16.83 14.82 4.42
N ALA A 186 -16.52 15.07 5.69
CA ALA A 186 -16.67 16.41 6.28
C ALA A 186 -15.79 17.46 5.59
N THR A 187 -14.55 17.10 5.25
CA THR A 187 -13.60 17.96 4.53
C THR A 187 -14.08 18.21 3.09
N THR A 188 -14.62 17.21 2.41
CA THR A 188 -15.21 17.34 1.06
C THR A 188 -16.43 18.25 1.07
N ALA A 189 -17.28 18.16 2.09
CA ALA A 189 -18.43 19.07 2.25
C ALA A 189 -17.97 20.53 2.40
N GLN A 190 -16.88 20.79 3.14
CA GLN A 190 -16.27 22.12 3.25
C GLN A 190 -15.74 22.61 1.89
N ALA A 191 -15.04 21.75 1.14
CA ALA A 191 -14.56 22.08 -0.21
C ALA A 191 -15.72 22.45 -1.14
N ARG A 192 -16.82 21.70 -1.09
CA ARG A 192 -18.03 21.91 -1.89
C ARG A 192 -18.71 23.24 -1.56
N ALA A 193 -18.73 23.64 -0.28
CA ALA A 193 -19.33 24.93 0.13
C ALA A 193 -18.61 26.15 -0.49
N LEU A 194 -17.31 26.02 -0.80
CA LEU A 194 -16.54 27.10 -1.42
C LEU A 194 -16.78 27.23 -2.93
N LEU A 195 -17.38 26.23 -3.59
CA LEU A 195 -17.56 26.23 -5.04
C LEU A 195 -18.39 27.43 -5.53
N ALA A 196 -19.37 27.90 -4.74
CA ALA A 196 -20.19 29.03 -5.10
C ALA A 196 -19.40 30.36 -5.25
N GLY A 197 -18.24 30.46 -4.60
CA GLY A 197 -17.34 31.62 -4.69
C GLY A 197 -16.37 31.58 -5.88
N ILE A 198 -16.41 30.55 -6.70
CA ILE A 198 -15.46 30.36 -7.83
C ILE A 198 -16.06 30.99 -9.10
N HIS A 199 -15.42 32.02 -9.63
CA HIS A 199 -15.90 32.72 -10.84
C HIS A 199 -15.67 31.92 -12.14
N ASP A 200 -14.58 31.16 -12.24
CA ASP A 200 -14.35 30.23 -13.39
C ASP A 200 -15.30 29.04 -13.28
N THR A 201 -16.38 29.08 -14.04
CA THR A 201 -17.40 28.02 -14.07
C THR A 201 -16.86 26.66 -14.54
N GLY A 202 -15.79 26.65 -15.36
CA GLY A 202 -15.11 25.43 -15.76
C GLY A 202 -14.35 24.81 -14.59
N LEU A 203 -13.55 25.61 -13.88
CA LEU A 203 -12.82 25.17 -12.69
C LEU A 203 -13.76 24.77 -11.55
N GLN A 204 -14.85 25.52 -11.34
CA GLN A 204 -15.91 25.19 -10.39
C GLN A 204 -16.47 23.77 -10.62
N ARG A 205 -16.76 23.43 -11.90
CA ARG A 205 -17.26 22.10 -12.27
C ARG A 205 -16.20 21.01 -12.07
N VAL A 206 -14.94 21.26 -12.42
CA VAL A 206 -13.83 20.30 -12.19
C VAL A 206 -13.68 19.97 -10.71
N LEU A 207 -13.64 21.00 -9.85
CA LEU A 207 -13.53 20.82 -8.40
C LEU A 207 -14.78 20.15 -7.81
N GLY A 208 -15.98 20.48 -8.32
CA GLY A 208 -17.21 19.78 -7.94
C GLY A 208 -17.18 18.29 -8.26
N ALA A 209 -16.70 17.94 -9.45
CA ALA A 209 -16.53 16.52 -9.83
C ALA A 209 -15.47 15.79 -8.98
N ASN A 210 -14.42 16.50 -8.55
CA ASN A 210 -13.44 15.92 -7.62
C ASN A 210 -14.04 15.69 -6.23
N CYS A 211 -14.88 16.61 -5.74
CA CYS A 211 -15.63 16.40 -4.50
C CYS A 211 -16.58 15.18 -4.60
N ASP A 212 -17.30 15.04 -5.72
CA ASP A 212 -18.19 13.88 -5.94
C ASP A 212 -17.38 12.57 -5.89
N LEU A 213 -16.20 12.53 -6.53
CA LEU A 213 -15.33 11.37 -6.53
C LEU A 213 -14.86 11.00 -5.11
N LEU A 214 -14.40 11.97 -4.33
CA LEU A 214 -13.93 11.76 -2.95
C LEU A 214 -15.03 11.24 -2.02
N ASP A 215 -16.26 11.75 -2.16
CA ASP A 215 -17.41 11.22 -1.42
C ASP A 215 -17.70 9.76 -1.78
N PHE A 216 -17.58 9.39 -3.07
CA PHE A 216 -17.74 7.99 -3.48
C PHE A 216 -16.62 7.09 -3.00
N GLU A 217 -15.38 7.54 -3.02
CA GLU A 217 -14.24 6.77 -2.51
C GLU A 217 -14.38 6.51 -1.00
N ALA A 218 -14.71 7.54 -0.22
CA ALA A 218 -14.93 7.39 1.21
C ALA A 218 -16.11 6.44 1.51
N ALA A 219 -17.24 6.58 0.80
CA ALA A 219 -18.40 5.72 0.95
C ALA A 219 -18.10 4.26 0.55
N HIS A 220 -17.32 4.06 -0.52
CA HIS A 220 -16.91 2.73 -0.94
C HIS A 220 -16.01 2.05 0.10
N CYS A 221 -15.02 2.76 0.63
CA CYS A 221 -14.14 2.25 1.68
C CYS A 221 -14.91 1.86 2.96
N GLN A 222 -16.02 2.53 3.24
CA GLN A 222 -16.95 2.19 4.32
C GLN A 222 -17.92 1.04 3.98
N GLY A 223 -17.92 0.53 2.74
CA GLY A 223 -18.80 -0.54 2.30
C GLY A 223 -20.23 -0.08 2.02
N ALA A 224 -20.49 1.21 1.78
CA ALA A 224 -21.82 1.75 1.56
C ALA A 224 -22.46 1.20 0.26
N PRO A 225 -23.71 0.68 0.31
CA PRO A 225 -24.40 0.21 -0.87
C PRO A 225 -24.77 1.37 -1.81
N GLY A 226 -24.73 1.15 -3.12
CA GLY A 226 -25.17 2.12 -4.15
C GLY A 226 -24.10 3.11 -4.63
N ALA A 227 -22.98 3.25 -3.96
CA ALA A 227 -21.86 4.13 -4.38
C ALA A 227 -21.38 3.82 -5.82
N ALA A 228 -21.49 2.58 -6.25
CA ALA A 228 -21.00 2.12 -7.54
C ALA A 228 -21.79 2.66 -8.75
N SER A 229 -23.13 2.72 -8.70
CA SER A 229 -23.94 3.22 -9.82
C SER A 229 -23.78 4.72 -10.02
N ALA A 230 -23.76 5.47 -8.94
CA ALA A 230 -23.54 6.91 -8.97
C ALA A 230 -22.15 7.28 -9.52
N ARG A 231 -21.12 6.49 -9.18
CA ARG A 231 -19.79 6.67 -9.72
C ARG A 231 -19.70 6.35 -11.22
N ALA A 232 -20.36 5.29 -11.69
CA ALA A 232 -20.40 5.00 -13.12
C ALA A 232 -20.97 6.18 -13.92
N GLN A 233 -22.04 6.82 -13.43
CA GLN A 233 -22.59 8.03 -14.02
C GLN A 233 -21.61 9.20 -13.98
N LEU A 234 -20.86 9.37 -12.88
CA LEU A 234 -19.82 10.40 -12.79
C LEU A 234 -18.74 10.17 -13.85
N ILE A 235 -18.27 8.94 -14.05
CA ILE A 235 -17.25 8.63 -15.04
C ILE A 235 -17.70 8.94 -16.46
N GLU A 236 -18.92 8.57 -16.84
CA GLU A 236 -19.46 8.91 -18.16
C GLU A 236 -19.52 10.44 -18.38
N ARG A 237 -19.94 11.18 -17.36
CA ARG A 237 -19.91 12.65 -17.38
C ARG A 237 -18.48 13.17 -17.54
N LEU A 238 -17.52 12.65 -16.75
CA LEU A 238 -16.12 13.07 -16.81
C LEU A 238 -15.48 12.77 -18.17
N ARG A 239 -15.83 11.66 -18.83
CA ARG A 239 -15.36 11.36 -20.20
C ARG A 239 -15.83 12.42 -21.19
N ALA A 240 -17.12 12.77 -21.14
CA ALA A 240 -17.69 13.79 -22.00
C ALA A 240 -17.08 15.18 -21.73
N ASP A 241 -16.86 15.51 -20.48
CA ASP A 241 -16.27 16.79 -20.07
C ASP A 241 -14.77 16.85 -20.44
N TYR A 242 -14.01 15.78 -20.25
CA TYR A 242 -12.59 15.69 -20.67
C TYR A 242 -12.40 15.86 -22.18
N ALA A 243 -13.33 15.33 -22.98
CA ALA A 243 -13.28 15.52 -24.43
C ALA A 243 -13.39 17.01 -24.84
N ARG A 244 -14.03 17.85 -24.01
CA ARG A 244 -14.23 19.28 -24.20
C ARG A 244 -13.15 20.13 -23.51
N ASP A 245 -12.71 19.71 -22.33
CA ASP A 245 -11.80 20.46 -21.46
C ASP A 245 -10.78 19.52 -20.78
N ARG A 246 -9.52 19.66 -21.13
CA ARG A 246 -8.41 18.86 -20.60
C ARG A 246 -8.16 19.05 -19.10
N ARG A 247 -8.72 20.07 -18.46
CA ARG A 247 -8.61 20.27 -17.02
C ARG A 247 -9.23 19.12 -16.22
N TYR A 248 -10.16 18.35 -16.82
CA TYR A 248 -10.74 17.16 -16.20
C TYR A 248 -9.81 15.93 -16.18
N ALA A 249 -8.65 15.97 -16.83
CA ALA A 249 -7.76 14.81 -16.96
C ALA A 249 -7.40 14.16 -15.62
N GLU A 250 -7.05 14.96 -14.61
CA GLU A 250 -6.67 14.44 -13.29
C GLU A 250 -7.83 13.73 -12.60
N THR A 251 -8.99 14.36 -12.54
CA THR A 251 -10.20 13.80 -11.91
C THR A 251 -10.68 12.54 -12.66
N LEU A 252 -10.62 12.55 -13.99
CA LEU A 252 -10.98 11.39 -14.79
C LEU A 252 -10.04 10.20 -14.52
N VAL A 253 -8.72 10.42 -14.47
CA VAL A 253 -7.76 9.35 -14.17
C VAL A 253 -8.00 8.77 -12.78
N LYS A 254 -8.19 9.60 -11.77
CA LYS A 254 -8.51 9.15 -10.41
C LYS A 254 -9.80 8.31 -10.40
N ALA A 255 -10.85 8.78 -11.08
CA ALA A 255 -12.12 8.07 -11.18
C ALA A 255 -11.98 6.72 -11.89
N LEU A 256 -11.19 6.66 -12.98
CA LEU A 256 -10.92 5.42 -13.71
C LEU A 256 -10.11 4.41 -12.86
N VAL A 257 -9.12 4.88 -12.10
CA VAL A 257 -8.35 4.02 -11.18
C VAL A 257 -9.26 3.43 -10.09
N ALA A 258 -10.14 4.24 -9.51
CA ALA A 258 -11.13 3.79 -8.52
C ALA A 258 -12.12 2.80 -9.14
N GLU A 259 -12.62 3.07 -10.36
CA GLU A 259 -13.53 2.18 -11.09
C GLU A 259 -12.89 0.83 -11.39
N ALA A 260 -11.66 0.84 -11.94
CA ALA A 260 -10.92 -0.38 -12.21
C ALA A 260 -10.72 -1.23 -10.94
N SER A 261 -10.55 -0.59 -9.78
CA SER A 261 -10.46 -1.29 -8.48
C SER A 261 -11.74 -2.07 -8.18
N ILE A 262 -12.88 -1.45 -8.37
CA ILE A 262 -14.19 -2.06 -8.06
C ILE A 262 -14.59 -3.10 -9.09
N GLN A 263 -14.34 -2.84 -10.38
CA GLN A 263 -14.51 -3.84 -11.42
C GLN A 263 -13.67 -5.09 -11.11
N PHE A 264 -12.45 -4.88 -10.65
CA PHE A 264 -11.58 -5.96 -10.22
C PHE A 264 -12.14 -6.74 -9.00
N GLU A 265 -12.68 -6.04 -8.00
CA GLU A 265 -13.31 -6.66 -6.83
C GLU A 265 -14.59 -7.43 -7.19
N ARG A 266 -15.28 -7.02 -8.25
CA ARG A 266 -16.48 -7.67 -8.80
C ARG A 266 -16.21 -8.77 -9.81
N ASP A 267 -14.94 -9.12 -10.03
CA ASP A 267 -14.52 -10.11 -11.02
C ASP A 267 -14.67 -9.67 -12.49
N GLU A 268 -14.74 -8.41 -12.73
CA GLU A 268 -14.78 -7.87 -14.08
C GLU A 268 -13.35 -7.57 -14.60
N GLY A 269 -12.40 -8.51 -14.44
CA GLY A 269 -10.98 -8.30 -14.68
C GLY A 269 -10.63 -7.76 -16.07
N ALA A 270 -11.31 -8.22 -17.12
CA ALA A 270 -11.11 -7.70 -18.48
C ALA A 270 -11.56 -6.24 -18.61
N ARG A 271 -12.69 -5.87 -17.98
CA ARG A 271 -13.18 -4.48 -17.93
C ARG A 271 -12.26 -3.61 -17.11
N ALA A 272 -11.78 -4.12 -15.97
CA ALA A 272 -10.84 -3.42 -15.12
C ALA A 272 -9.53 -3.08 -15.87
N LEU A 273 -8.98 -4.02 -16.67
CA LEU A 273 -7.83 -3.75 -17.52
C LEU A 273 -8.13 -2.69 -18.58
N ALA A 274 -9.25 -2.79 -19.28
CA ALA A 274 -9.63 -1.79 -20.29
C ALA A 274 -9.77 -0.39 -19.68
N THR A 275 -10.34 -0.31 -18.47
CA THR A 275 -10.52 0.94 -17.72
C THR A 275 -9.16 1.53 -17.29
N ILE A 276 -8.22 0.70 -16.83
CA ILE A 276 -6.90 1.19 -16.42
C ILE A 276 -6.03 1.57 -17.64
N ASP A 277 -6.19 0.88 -18.77
CA ASP A 277 -5.54 1.25 -20.04
C ASP A 277 -6.09 2.58 -20.58
N GLU A 278 -7.36 2.90 -20.34
CA GLU A 278 -7.91 4.22 -20.62
C GLU A 278 -7.26 5.30 -19.76
N ALA A 279 -7.12 5.05 -18.45
CA ALA A 279 -6.41 5.96 -17.54
C ALA A 279 -4.97 6.21 -17.98
N ALA A 280 -4.25 5.17 -18.40
CA ALA A 280 -2.89 5.27 -18.91
C ALA A 280 -2.80 6.14 -20.18
N ARG A 281 -3.76 6.01 -21.11
CA ARG A 281 -3.84 6.86 -22.32
C ARG A 281 -4.11 8.32 -21.99
N VAL A 282 -4.96 8.61 -21.02
CA VAL A 282 -5.22 9.99 -20.57
C VAL A 282 -3.97 10.62 -19.98
N ILE A 283 -3.17 9.87 -19.20
CA ILE A 283 -1.90 10.33 -18.63
C ILE A 283 -0.85 10.58 -19.72
N ALA A 284 -0.68 9.64 -20.67
CA ALA A 284 0.30 9.74 -21.73
C ALA A 284 0.12 11.01 -22.59
N GLY A 285 -1.10 11.52 -22.68
CA GLY A 285 -1.43 12.77 -23.37
C GLY A 285 -0.96 14.06 -22.70
N GLY A 286 -0.38 14.03 -21.48
CA GLY A 286 -0.08 15.29 -20.81
C GLY A 286 0.83 15.29 -19.57
N ARG A 287 1.31 14.15 -19.05
CA ARG A 287 2.10 14.08 -17.81
C ARG A 287 3.36 13.25 -17.90
N SER A 288 4.34 13.59 -17.03
CA SER A 288 5.57 12.81 -16.84
C SER A 288 5.26 11.39 -16.34
N PRO A 289 5.97 10.34 -16.84
CA PRO A 289 5.82 8.96 -16.39
C PRO A 289 6.03 8.75 -14.88
N GLY A 290 6.79 9.62 -14.24
CA GLY A 290 7.06 9.57 -12.79
C GLY A 290 6.03 10.32 -11.94
N SER A 291 4.95 10.85 -12.51
CA SER A 291 3.92 11.52 -11.73
C SER A 291 3.19 10.53 -10.81
N ARG A 292 2.68 11.03 -9.66
CA ARG A 292 1.93 10.21 -8.70
C ARG A 292 0.81 9.41 -9.36
N LEU A 293 0.03 10.03 -10.23
CA LEU A 293 -1.05 9.35 -10.96
C LEU A 293 -0.56 8.24 -11.90
N ALA A 294 0.59 8.43 -12.54
CA ALA A 294 1.18 7.37 -13.37
C ALA A 294 1.59 6.17 -12.52
N VAL A 295 2.15 6.42 -11.34
CA VAL A 295 2.47 5.38 -10.36
C VAL A 295 1.20 4.66 -9.88
N ASP A 296 0.12 5.38 -9.57
CA ASP A 296 -1.16 4.79 -9.15
C ASP A 296 -1.76 3.89 -10.22
N VAL A 297 -1.73 4.33 -11.49
CA VAL A 297 -2.17 3.54 -12.65
C VAL A 297 -1.31 2.28 -12.81
N ALA A 298 0.03 2.39 -12.72
CA ALA A 298 0.94 1.25 -12.83
C ALA A 298 0.70 0.20 -11.73
N ILE A 299 0.53 0.64 -10.48
CA ILE A 299 0.23 -0.22 -9.33
C ILE A 299 -1.10 -0.96 -9.57
N ARG A 300 -2.13 -0.26 -10.01
CA ARG A 300 -3.45 -0.85 -10.24
C ARG A 300 -3.43 -1.84 -11.40
N ALA A 301 -2.80 -1.48 -12.52
CA ALA A 301 -2.62 -2.35 -13.66
C ALA A 301 -1.90 -3.66 -13.28
N SER A 302 -0.82 -3.55 -12.52
CA SER A 302 -0.07 -4.70 -12.01
C SER A 302 -0.93 -5.60 -11.12
N GLY A 303 -1.71 -5.02 -10.18
CA GLY A 303 -2.61 -5.77 -9.32
C GLY A 303 -3.69 -6.55 -10.08
N ILE A 304 -4.24 -5.95 -11.15
CA ILE A 304 -5.24 -6.60 -12.00
C ILE A 304 -4.61 -7.72 -12.84
N ARG A 305 -3.41 -7.50 -13.40
CA ARG A 305 -2.68 -8.51 -14.18
C ARG A 305 -2.28 -9.72 -13.33
N ALA A 306 -1.91 -9.50 -12.07
CA ALA A 306 -1.38 -10.54 -11.19
C ALA A 306 -2.37 -11.66 -10.83
N VAL A 307 -3.68 -11.47 -11.06
CA VAL A 307 -4.69 -12.53 -10.88
C VAL A 307 -4.82 -13.45 -12.09
N ARG A 308 -4.20 -13.09 -13.20
CA ARG A 308 -4.18 -13.90 -14.42
C ARG A 308 -2.85 -14.63 -14.49
N ALA A 309 -2.89 -15.95 -14.50
CA ALA A 309 -1.70 -16.80 -14.51
C ALA A 309 -0.71 -16.45 -15.65
N ASP A 310 -1.26 -16.10 -16.83
CA ASP A 310 -0.50 -15.69 -18.02
C ASP A 310 0.16 -14.30 -17.92
N GLN A 311 -0.20 -13.49 -16.93
CA GLN A 311 0.25 -12.08 -16.82
C GLN A 311 1.01 -11.77 -15.52
N VAL A 312 1.13 -12.71 -14.59
CA VAL A 312 1.80 -12.48 -13.29
C VAL A 312 3.28 -12.10 -13.48
N SER A 313 3.97 -12.70 -14.45
CA SER A 313 5.37 -12.35 -14.73
C SER A 313 5.52 -10.91 -15.23
N ILE A 314 4.57 -10.42 -16.03
CA ILE A 314 4.53 -9.02 -16.48
C ILE A 314 4.32 -8.11 -15.27
N ALA A 315 3.35 -8.45 -14.42
CA ALA A 315 3.06 -7.69 -13.20
C ALA A 315 4.27 -7.62 -12.25
N LEU A 316 5.04 -8.69 -12.11
CA LEU A 316 6.27 -8.70 -11.31
C LEU A 316 7.34 -7.77 -11.92
N ASN A 317 7.53 -7.81 -13.24
CA ASN A 317 8.49 -6.94 -13.92
C ASN A 317 8.10 -5.47 -13.78
N ASP A 318 6.81 -5.13 -13.99
CA ASP A 318 6.29 -3.77 -13.82
C ASP A 318 6.60 -3.23 -12.40
N MET A 319 6.43 -4.06 -11.38
CA MET A 319 6.71 -3.66 -9.99
C MET A 319 8.21 -3.58 -9.68
N ASN A 320 9.02 -4.44 -10.27
CA ASN A 320 10.47 -4.33 -10.14
C ASN A 320 10.99 -3.03 -10.76
N GLU A 321 10.52 -2.66 -11.94
CA GLU A 321 10.85 -1.38 -12.59
C GLU A 321 10.40 -0.19 -11.73
N LEU A 322 9.21 -0.27 -11.11
CA LEU A 322 8.71 0.77 -10.20
C LEU A 322 9.61 0.92 -8.98
N VAL A 323 10.06 -0.18 -8.36
CA VAL A 323 10.99 -0.18 -7.23
C VAL A 323 12.34 0.42 -7.63
N GLU A 324 12.88 0.03 -8.78
CA GLU A 324 14.14 0.58 -9.28
C GLU A 324 14.04 2.07 -9.61
N MET A 325 12.96 2.50 -10.26
CA MET A 325 12.71 3.91 -10.54
C MET A 325 12.58 4.71 -9.24
N GLY A 326 11.80 4.21 -8.28
CA GLY A 326 11.64 4.82 -6.97
C GLY A 326 12.96 4.91 -6.20
N SER A 327 13.78 3.86 -6.25
CA SER A 327 15.11 3.85 -5.61
C SER A 327 16.06 4.87 -6.22
N ARG A 328 16.01 5.04 -7.55
CA ARG A 328 16.85 6.03 -8.26
C ARG A 328 16.40 7.47 -8.03
N SER A 329 15.10 7.71 -7.91
CA SER A 329 14.52 9.05 -7.73
C SER A 329 14.34 9.45 -6.27
N GLY A 330 14.57 8.54 -5.31
CA GLY A 330 14.29 8.77 -3.89
C GLY A 330 12.79 8.74 -3.55
N ASN A 331 11.94 8.23 -4.46
CA ASN A 331 10.50 8.13 -4.21
C ASN A 331 10.18 6.92 -3.33
N VAL A 332 10.06 7.15 -2.03
CA VAL A 332 9.79 6.13 -1.01
C VAL A 332 8.49 5.38 -1.29
N ARG A 333 7.45 6.07 -1.75
CA ARG A 333 6.15 5.48 -2.04
C ARG A 333 6.25 4.40 -3.13
N SER A 334 6.94 4.70 -4.24
CA SER A 334 7.14 3.74 -5.33
C SER A 334 7.86 2.49 -4.85
N VAL A 335 8.88 2.66 -3.98
CA VAL A 335 9.64 1.52 -3.44
C VAL A 335 8.79 0.66 -2.51
N ARG A 336 8.15 1.26 -1.48
CA ARG A 336 7.38 0.51 -0.49
C ARG A 336 6.17 -0.20 -1.08
N VAL A 337 5.42 0.50 -1.97
CA VAL A 337 4.24 -0.09 -2.61
C VAL A 337 4.64 -1.13 -3.66
N GLY A 338 5.69 -0.87 -4.44
CA GLY A 338 6.23 -1.85 -5.37
C GLY A 338 6.64 -3.15 -4.68
N MET A 339 7.39 -3.09 -3.58
CA MET A 339 7.77 -4.27 -2.78
C MET A 339 6.56 -5.00 -2.19
N GLN A 340 5.57 -4.26 -1.69
CA GLN A 340 4.31 -4.83 -1.18
C GLN A 340 3.54 -5.58 -2.27
N MET A 341 3.47 -5.02 -3.48
CA MET A 341 2.82 -5.66 -4.61
C MET A 341 3.59 -6.88 -5.11
N MET A 342 4.94 -6.81 -5.17
CA MET A 342 5.77 -7.99 -5.48
C MET A 342 5.49 -9.13 -4.51
N ALA A 343 5.39 -8.85 -3.21
CA ALA A 343 5.04 -9.86 -2.21
C ALA A 343 3.67 -10.50 -2.49
N ALA A 344 2.67 -9.70 -2.84
CA ALA A 344 1.32 -10.18 -3.18
C ALA A 344 1.31 -11.03 -4.46
N HIS A 345 2.09 -10.65 -5.47
CA HIS A 345 2.20 -11.41 -6.73
C HIS A 345 2.95 -12.74 -6.54
N LEU A 346 4.04 -12.74 -5.77
CA LEU A 346 4.78 -13.96 -5.41
C LEU A 346 3.93 -14.91 -4.57
N LEU A 347 3.09 -14.37 -3.68
CA LEU A 347 2.09 -15.18 -2.96
C LEU A 347 1.11 -15.84 -3.94
N THR A 348 0.64 -15.13 -4.96
CA THR A 348 -0.26 -15.68 -5.99
C THR A 348 0.41 -16.81 -6.78
N LEU A 349 1.72 -16.75 -7.01
CA LEU A 349 2.52 -17.80 -7.65
C LEU A 349 2.90 -18.96 -6.71
N GLY A 350 2.56 -18.89 -5.43
CA GLY A 350 2.98 -19.88 -4.44
C GLY A 350 4.46 -19.81 -4.05
N ARG A 351 5.20 -18.78 -4.48
CA ARG A 351 6.61 -18.53 -4.12
C ARG A 351 6.69 -17.93 -2.72
N LEU A 352 6.32 -18.75 -1.71
CA LEU A 352 6.01 -18.26 -0.35
C LEU A 352 7.20 -17.66 0.39
N ASP A 353 8.41 -18.21 0.21
CA ASP A 353 9.61 -17.70 0.89
C ASP A 353 10.03 -16.34 0.35
N GLU A 354 9.99 -16.17 -0.96
CA GLU A 354 10.28 -14.88 -1.60
C GLU A 354 9.19 -13.87 -1.29
N ALA A 355 7.90 -14.27 -1.34
CA ALA A 355 6.79 -13.42 -0.91
C ALA A 355 6.98 -12.93 0.53
N LYS A 356 7.41 -13.81 1.43
CA LYS A 356 7.68 -13.46 2.83
C LYS A 356 8.83 -12.46 2.95
N GLN A 357 9.91 -12.64 2.19
CA GLN A 357 11.05 -11.73 2.18
C GLN A 357 10.62 -10.33 1.74
N PHE A 358 9.98 -10.20 0.56
CA PHE A 358 9.52 -8.91 0.06
C PHE A 358 8.49 -8.25 0.99
N ALA A 359 7.57 -9.03 1.57
CA ALA A 359 6.60 -8.49 2.52
C ALA A 359 7.26 -7.94 3.79
N LEU A 360 8.31 -8.58 4.30
CA LEU A 360 9.06 -8.10 5.45
C LEU A 360 9.91 -6.87 5.14
N GLU A 361 10.49 -6.80 3.94
CA GLU A 361 11.19 -5.61 3.47
C GLU A 361 10.22 -4.44 3.27
N ALA A 362 9.04 -4.70 2.68
CA ALA A 362 7.98 -3.71 2.57
C ALA A 362 7.50 -3.25 3.96
N TRP A 363 7.29 -4.17 4.91
CA TRP A 363 6.89 -3.85 6.27
C TRP A 363 7.90 -2.92 6.95
N ALA A 364 9.19 -3.20 6.83
CA ALA A 364 10.22 -2.35 7.42
C ALA A 364 10.20 -0.89 6.90
N LEU A 365 9.74 -0.67 5.67
CA LEU A 365 9.56 0.67 5.12
C LEU A 365 8.18 1.26 5.49
N ILE A 366 7.14 0.45 5.46
CA ILE A 366 5.76 0.88 5.71
C ILE A 366 5.55 1.20 7.20
N ASP A 367 6.20 0.49 8.11
CA ASP A 367 6.16 0.81 9.54
C ASP A 367 6.70 2.22 9.83
N LEU A 368 7.68 2.67 9.03
CA LEU A 368 8.29 4.00 9.17
C LEU A 368 7.56 5.08 8.36
N PHE A 369 7.13 4.76 7.13
CA PHE A 369 6.70 5.74 6.12
C PHE A 369 5.31 5.46 5.55
N GLY A 370 4.61 4.40 6.01
CA GLY A 370 3.31 4.00 5.52
C GLY A 370 2.15 4.68 6.24
N SER A 371 1.03 4.83 5.53
CA SER A 371 -0.25 5.17 6.14
C SER A 371 -0.78 4.03 7.01
N ALA A 372 -1.82 4.31 7.82
CA ALA A 372 -2.54 3.26 8.55
C ALA A 372 -3.03 2.16 7.59
N LEU A 373 -3.56 2.57 6.44
CA LEU A 373 -4.03 1.65 5.40
C LEU A 373 -2.90 0.76 4.86
N ASP A 374 -1.75 1.33 4.51
CA ASP A 374 -0.59 0.58 4.04
C ASP A 374 -0.11 -0.45 5.08
N ARG A 375 -0.08 -0.05 6.36
CA ARG A 375 0.31 -0.94 7.48
C ARG A 375 -0.62 -2.15 7.58
N VAL A 376 -1.91 -1.93 7.56
CA VAL A 376 -2.89 -3.05 7.65
C VAL A 376 -2.79 -3.96 6.43
N ILE A 377 -2.60 -3.42 5.23
CA ILE A 377 -2.48 -4.22 4.00
C ILE A 377 -1.23 -5.12 4.05
N VAL A 378 -0.06 -4.58 4.40
CA VAL A 378 1.18 -5.39 4.42
C VAL A 378 1.13 -6.44 5.53
N LEU A 379 0.58 -6.13 6.71
CA LEU A 379 0.39 -7.09 7.80
C LEU A 379 -0.61 -8.18 7.41
N SER A 380 -1.68 -7.83 6.69
CA SER A 380 -2.63 -8.80 6.13
C SER A 380 -1.96 -9.73 5.11
N ASN A 381 -1.06 -9.20 4.26
CA ASN A 381 -0.29 -10.02 3.32
C ASN A 381 0.67 -10.97 4.05
N LEU A 382 1.36 -10.50 5.09
CA LEU A 382 2.21 -11.33 5.94
C LEU A 382 1.43 -12.47 6.61
N ALA A 383 0.24 -12.16 7.16
CA ALA A 383 -0.64 -13.17 7.74
C ALA A 383 -1.06 -14.22 6.70
N ARG A 384 -1.46 -13.78 5.50
CA ARG A 384 -1.85 -14.68 4.40
C ARG A 384 -0.69 -15.59 3.96
N ILE A 385 0.52 -15.05 3.84
CA ILE A 385 1.71 -15.83 3.50
C ILE A 385 1.93 -16.92 4.55
N ASP A 386 1.83 -16.60 5.85
CA ASP A 386 2.04 -17.59 6.91
C ASP A 386 0.89 -18.60 6.99
N ILE A 387 -0.35 -18.24 6.69
CA ILE A 387 -1.44 -19.20 6.51
C ILE A 387 -1.10 -20.22 5.42
N HIS A 388 -0.58 -19.77 4.28
CA HIS A 388 -0.16 -20.67 3.20
C HIS A 388 1.06 -21.53 3.57
N ARG A 389 1.94 -21.03 4.45
CA ARG A 389 3.07 -21.76 5.04
C ARG A 389 2.66 -22.70 6.16
N ARG A 390 1.37 -22.78 6.49
CA ARG A 390 0.80 -23.55 7.60
C ARG A 390 1.26 -23.10 8.99
N ASP A 391 1.69 -21.86 9.12
CA ASP A 391 2.05 -21.24 10.41
C ASP A 391 0.90 -20.36 10.93
N GLY A 392 -0.08 -20.99 11.58
CA GLY A 392 -1.25 -20.32 12.13
C GLY A 392 -0.92 -19.36 13.28
N ASN A 393 0.08 -19.69 14.10
CA ASN A 393 0.49 -18.84 15.22
C ASN A 393 1.14 -17.54 14.75
N GLU A 394 2.06 -17.62 13.80
CA GLU A 394 2.71 -16.43 13.23
C GLU A 394 1.67 -15.58 12.47
N ALA A 395 0.74 -16.21 11.75
CA ALA A 395 -0.36 -15.49 11.10
C ALA A 395 -1.21 -14.70 12.10
N LEU A 396 -1.58 -15.28 13.24
CA LEU A 396 -2.34 -14.59 14.30
C LEU A 396 -1.57 -13.43 14.92
N ARG A 397 -0.24 -13.53 15.00
CA ARG A 397 0.60 -12.40 15.47
C ARG A 397 0.50 -11.21 14.52
N TRP A 398 0.61 -11.42 13.20
CA TRP A 398 0.46 -10.35 12.21
C TRP A 398 -0.95 -9.75 12.24
N ILE A 399 -1.98 -10.58 12.41
CA ILE A 399 -3.36 -10.12 12.55
C ILE A 399 -3.53 -9.27 13.80
N GLY A 400 -2.92 -9.67 14.93
CA GLY A 400 -2.89 -8.89 16.17
C GLY A 400 -2.32 -7.50 15.95
N LEU A 401 -1.14 -7.41 15.34
CA LEU A 401 -0.49 -6.14 15.00
C LEU A 401 -1.35 -5.28 14.05
N ALA A 402 -2.00 -5.91 13.05
CA ALA A 402 -2.89 -5.19 12.14
C ALA A 402 -4.10 -4.57 12.84
N ARG A 403 -4.61 -5.21 13.89
CA ARG A 403 -5.75 -4.71 14.70
C ARG A 403 -5.39 -3.54 15.61
N GLU A 404 -4.12 -3.40 15.98
CA GLU A 404 -3.63 -2.25 16.75
C GLU A 404 -3.62 -0.97 15.89
N VAL A 405 -3.65 -1.12 14.57
CA VAL A 405 -3.72 0.00 13.64
C VAL A 405 -5.18 0.39 13.43
N SER A 406 -5.53 1.64 13.76
CA SER A 406 -6.87 2.18 13.47
C SER A 406 -7.06 2.33 11.95
N CYS A 407 -7.91 1.49 11.38
CA CYS A 407 -8.25 1.51 9.96
C CYS A 407 -9.66 0.97 9.75
N ASP A 408 -10.58 1.81 9.26
CA ASP A 408 -11.99 1.48 9.06
C ASP A 408 -12.34 1.04 7.62
N ALA A 409 -11.33 0.73 6.79
CA ALA A 409 -11.53 0.25 5.43
C ALA A 409 -12.24 -1.12 5.44
N PHE A 410 -13.51 -1.14 5.00
CA PHE A 410 -14.39 -2.32 5.11
C PHE A 410 -13.78 -3.57 4.47
N SER A 411 -13.36 -3.50 3.20
CA SER A 411 -12.83 -4.67 2.50
C SER A 411 -11.59 -5.26 3.16
N ILE A 412 -10.72 -4.40 3.71
CA ILE A 412 -9.47 -4.80 4.36
C ILE A 412 -9.73 -5.42 5.72
N THR A 413 -10.62 -4.82 6.52
CA THR A 413 -11.00 -5.36 7.83
C THR A 413 -11.70 -6.71 7.71
N GLN A 414 -12.58 -6.90 6.69
CA GLN A 414 -13.19 -8.20 6.43
C GLN A 414 -12.16 -9.22 5.92
N ALA A 415 -11.25 -8.83 5.03
CA ALA A 415 -10.16 -9.71 4.55
C ALA A 415 -9.26 -10.19 5.69
N LEU A 416 -8.94 -9.30 6.65
CA LEU A 416 -8.17 -9.64 7.84
C LEU A 416 -8.92 -10.62 8.75
N ALA A 417 -10.22 -10.40 8.95
CA ALA A 417 -11.05 -11.29 9.75
C ALA A 417 -11.20 -12.68 9.12
N ILE A 418 -11.29 -12.77 7.78
CA ILE A 418 -11.27 -14.06 7.07
C ILE A 418 -9.92 -14.76 7.27
N SER A 419 -8.80 -14.03 7.19
CA SER A 419 -7.47 -14.59 7.47
C SER A 419 -7.36 -15.11 8.91
N GLU A 420 -8.01 -14.46 9.88
CA GLU A 420 -8.07 -14.98 11.24
C GLU A 420 -8.83 -16.31 11.32
N ALA A 421 -9.97 -16.43 10.64
CA ALA A 421 -10.69 -17.70 10.59
C ALA A 421 -9.82 -18.81 9.95
N GLU A 422 -9.10 -18.51 8.87
CA GLU A 422 -8.16 -19.46 8.26
C GLU A 422 -7.02 -19.86 9.24
N ALA A 423 -6.48 -18.92 9.99
CA ALA A 423 -5.43 -19.18 10.98
C ALA A 423 -5.94 -20.00 12.18
N LEU A 424 -7.18 -19.73 12.64
CA LEU A 424 -7.82 -20.51 13.71
C LEU A 424 -7.96 -21.99 13.35
N ILE A 425 -8.25 -22.32 12.08
CA ILE A 425 -8.29 -23.72 11.62
C ILE A 425 -6.90 -24.37 11.82
N LEU A 426 -5.83 -23.67 11.47
CA LEU A 426 -4.46 -24.19 11.55
C LEU A 426 -3.99 -24.45 12.98
N ILE A 427 -4.51 -23.69 13.97
CA ILE A 427 -4.18 -23.88 15.38
C ILE A 427 -5.18 -24.79 16.12
N GLY A 428 -6.07 -25.49 15.37
CA GLY A 428 -6.98 -26.48 15.95
C GLY A 428 -8.23 -25.90 16.62
N GLN A 429 -8.72 -24.73 16.19
CA GLN A 429 -9.96 -24.08 16.67
C GLN A 429 -11.04 -24.01 15.58
N PRO A 430 -11.45 -25.14 14.96
CA PRO A 430 -12.33 -25.14 13.80
C PRO A 430 -13.77 -24.67 14.12
N GLU A 431 -14.27 -24.84 15.36
CA GLU A 431 -15.60 -24.37 15.74
C GLU A 431 -15.69 -22.83 15.70
N ARG A 432 -14.67 -22.16 16.25
CA ARG A 432 -14.59 -20.69 16.22
C ARG A 432 -14.45 -20.20 14.78
N ALA A 433 -13.60 -20.88 14.00
CA ALA A 433 -13.37 -20.55 12.61
C ALA A 433 -14.65 -20.66 11.76
N ALA A 434 -15.43 -21.75 11.92
CA ALA A 434 -16.67 -21.95 11.20
C ALA A 434 -17.69 -20.86 11.51
N GLY A 435 -17.94 -20.59 12.79
CA GLY A 435 -18.88 -19.53 13.22
C GLY A 435 -18.47 -18.15 12.71
N MET A 436 -17.17 -17.83 12.78
CA MET A 436 -16.63 -16.58 12.29
C MET A 436 -16.77 -16.46 10.77
N ALA A 437 -16.38 -17.48 10.01
CA ALA A 437 -16.46 -17.48 8.54
C ALA A 437 -17.91 -17.37 8.03
N GLN A 438 -18.87 -18.02 8.71
CA GLN A 438 -20.31 -17.91 8.40
C GLN A 438 -20.81 -16.47 8.55
N VAL A 439 -20.50 -15.81 9.66
CA VAL A 439 -20.87 -14.41 9.92
C VAL A 439 -20.25 -13.49 8.87
N LEU A 440 -18.98 -13.72 8.55
CA LEU A 440 -18.27 -12.94 7.54
C LEU A 440 -18.88 -13.14 6.15
N GLY A 441 -19.23 -14.37 5.76
CA GLY A 441 -19.90 -14.66 4.50
C GLY A 441 -21.18 -13.84 4.30
N ASN A 442 -21.99 -13.71 5.36
CA ASN A 442 -23.20 -12.88 5.33
C ASN A 442 -22.92 -11.39 5.18
N ARG A 443 -21.80 -10.89 5.75
CA ARG A 443 -21.41 -9.47 5.65
C ARG A 443 -20.83 -9.09 4.30
N VAL A 444 -20.10 -10.00 3.65
CA VAL A 444 -19.37 -9.72 2.40
C VAL A 444 -20.14 -10.19 1.15
N GLY A 445 -21.43 -10.40 1.22
CA GLY A 445 -22.24 -10.93 0.11
C GLY A 445 -22.09 -10.18 -1.22
N ASN A 446 -21.85 -8.87 -1.16
CA ASN A 446 -21.62 -8.02 -2.34
C ASN A 446 -20.16 -7.96 -2.80
N TRP A 447 -19.26 -8.76 -2.20
CA TRP A 447 -17.83 -8.81 -2.46
C TRP A 447 -17.40 -10.22 -2.85
N PRO A 448 -17.58 -10.64 -4.11
CA PRO A 448 -17.41 -12.03 -4.52
C PRO A 448 -16.08 -12.66 -4.11
N ARG A 449 -14.98 -11.89 -4.22
CA ARG A 449 -13.65 -12.39 -3.82
C ARG A 449 -13.52 -12.68 -2.33
N LEU A 450 -14.10 -11.83 -1.48
CA LEU A 450 -14.12 -12.03 -0.04
C LEU A 450 -15.08 -13.16 0.33
N LEU A 451 -16.23 -13.22 -0.35
CA LEU A 451 -17.22 -14.28 -0.16
C LEU A 451 -16.63 -15.66 -0.49
N GLY A 452 -15.95 -15.79 -1.63
CA GLY A 452 -15.28 -17.05 -1.99
C GLY A 452 -14.27 -17.50 -0.95
N ARG A 453 -13.46 -16.56 -0.41
CA ARG A 453 -12.52 -16.86 0.69
C ARG A 453 -13.23 -17.26 1.99
N ALA A 454 -14.28 -16.53 2.37
CA ALA A 454 -15.06 -16.84 3.58
C ALA A 454 -15.70 -18.22 3.48
N LYS A 455 -16.31 -18.55 2.31
CA LYS A 455 -16.90 -19.87 2.07
C LYS A 455 -15.88 -20.99 2.06
N LEU A 456 -14.67 -20.76 1.54
CA LEU A 456 -13.59 -21.74 1.61
C LEU A 456 -13.11 -21.98 3.05
N ALA A 457 -12.98 -20.92 3.86
CA ALA A 457 -12.62 -21.03 5.27
C ALA A 457 -13.71 -21.79 6.05
N GLU A 458 -15.00 -21.46 5.82
CA GLU A 458 -16.15 -22.15 6.40
C GLU A 458 -16.15 -23.65 6.04
N ALA A 459 -16.02 -23.97 4.76
CA ALA A 459 -15.98 -25.35 4.28
C ALA A 459 -14.82 -26.14 4.88
N THR A 460 -13.63 -25.52 4.98
CA THR A 460 -12.44 -26.15 5.58
C THR A 460 -12.62 -26.45 7.06
N ALA A 461 -13.19 -25.51 7.80
CA ALA A 461 -13.51 -25.68 9.23
C ALA A 461 -14.55 -26.78 9.44
N LEU A 462 -15.65 -26.75 8.68
CA LEU A 462 -16.70 -27.78 8.74
C LEU A 462 -16.19 -29.17 8.38
N CYS A 463 -15.28 -29.27 7.38
CA CYS A 463 -14.62 -30.53 7.04
C CYS A 463 -13.79 -31.07 8.22
N THR A 464 -13.05 -30.21 8.90
CA THR A 464 -12.28 -30.59 10.11
C THR A 464 -13.19 -31.07 11.24
N LEU A 465 -14.39 -30.49 11.35
CA LEU A 465 -15.44 -30.88 12.31
C LEU A 465 -16.25 -32.13 11.90
N LYS A 466 -15.95 -32.72 10.75
CA LYS A 466 -16.68 -33.85 10.15
C LYS A 466 -18.16 -33.56 9.85
N ARG A 467 -18.53 -32.28 9.66
CA ARG A 467 -19.86 -31.85 9.22
C ARG A 467 -19.95 -31.86 7.70
N GLU A 468 -19.89 -33.07 7.12
CA GLU A 468 -19.65 -33.27 5.69
C GLU A 468 -20.69 -32.62 4.78
N ARG A 469 -22.00 -32.69 5.14
CA ARG A 469 -23.06 -32.11 4.31
C ARG A 469 -22.87 -30.60 4.15
N GLU A 470 -22.71 -29.91 5.25
CA GLU A 470 -22.54 -28.46 5.29
C GLU A 470 -21.22 -28.05 4.64
N ALA A 471 -20.14 -28.84 4.85
CA ALA A 471 -18.86 -28.63 4.21
C ALA A 471 -18.96 -28.70 2.67
N ARG A 472 -19.77 -29.62 2.11
CA ARG A 472 -20.03 -29.74 0.68
C ARG A 472 -20.74 -28.50 0.13
N GLU A 473 -21.85 -28.10 0.74
CA GLU A 473 -22.62 -26.92 0.34
C GLU A 473 -21.73 -25.65 0.32
N CYS A 474 -20.94 -25.43 1.37
CA CYS A 474 -20.00 -24.31 1.42
C CYS A 474 -18.85 -24.44 0.40
N SER A 475 -18.37 -25.65 0.12
CA SER A 475 -17.29 -25.91 -0.84
C SER A 475 -17.74 -25.62 -2.28
N GLU A 476 -18.97 -26.01 -2.65
CA GLU A 476 -19.58 -25.69 -3.94
C GLU A 476 -19.69 -24.17 -4.13
N SER A 477 -20.21 -23.46 -3.12
CA SER A 477 -20.25 -21.99 -3.11
C SER A 477 -18.84 -21.38 -3.22
N ALA A 478 -17.84 -21.92 -2.53
CA ALA A 478 -16.47 -21.45 -2.63
C ALA A 478 -15.90 -21.60 -4.05
N VAL A 479 -16.18 -22.70 -4.74
CA VAL A 479 -15.77 -22.89 -6.15
C VAL A 479 -16.47 -21.88 -7.06
N GLU A 480 -17.79 -21.70 -6.90
CA GLU A 480 -18.57 -20.75 -7.67
C GLU A 480 -18.01 -19.33 -7.55
N PHE A 481 -17.84 -18.83 -6.31
CA PHE A 481 -17.36 -17.48 -6.05
C PHE A 481 -15.84 -17.29 -6.23
N SER A 482 -15.06 -18.35 -6.35
CA SER A 482 -13.62 -18.25 -6.66
C SER A 482 -13.31 -18.29 -8.14
N ARG A 483 -14.25 -18.77 -8.98
CA ARG A 483 -14.05 -18.91 -10.41
C ARG A 483 -13.92 -17.52 -11.05
N GLY A 484 -12.72 -17.21 -11.55
CA GLY A 484 -12.41 -15.92 -12.17
C GLY A 484 -12.13 -14.76 -11.22
N THR A 485 -12.61 -14.81 -9.95
CA THR A 485 -12.58 -13.66 -9.03
C THR A 485 -11.31 -13.51 -8.21
N ALA A 486 -10.69 -14.62 -7.83
CA ALA A 486 -9.83 -14.60 -6.64
C ALA A 486 -8.36 -14.92 -6.90
N GLY A 487 -8.00 -15.04 -8.15
CA GLY A 487 -6.70 -15.52 -8.57
C GLY A 487 -6.57 -17.05 -8.48
N PRO A 488 -5.62 -17.62 -9.23
CA PRO A 488 -5.52 -19.06 -9.44
C PRO A 488 -5.36 -19.86 -8.14
N LEU A 489 -4.66 -19.32 -7.16
CA LEU A 489 -4.36 -20.04 -5.92
C LEU A 489 -5.61 -20.29 -5.06
N LEU A 490 -6.52 -19.31 -4.94
CA LEU A 490 -7.75 -19.50 -4.16
C LEU A 490 -8.69 -20.47 -4.86
N HIS A 491 -8.85 -20.32 -6.17
CA HIS A 491 -9.71 -21.20 -6.96
C HIS A 491 -9.18 -22.66 -6.94
N LEU A 492 -7.87 -22.84 -7.07
CA LEU A 492 -7.23 -24.15 -6.96
C LEU A 492 -7.48 -24.80 -5.59
N ARG A 493 -7.41 -24.05 -4.50
CA ARG A 493 -7.73 -24.55 -3.15
C ARG A 493 -9.21 -24.94 -3.01
N ALA A 494 -10.11 -24.12 -3.55
CA ALA A 494 -11.54 -24.38 -3.53
C ALA A 494 -11.88 -25.66 -4.31
N LEU A 495 -11.31 -25.84 -5.50
CA LEU A 495 -11.46 -27.05 -6.31
C LEU A 495 -10.89 -28.29 -5.62
N ASP A 496 -9.69 -28.21 -5.04
CA ASP A 496 -9.06 -29.34 -4.33
C ASP A 496 -9.93 -29.81 -3.16
N LEU A 497 -10.50 -28.88 -2.37
CA LEU A 497 -11.41 -29.22 -1.29
C LEU A 497 -12.73 -29.81 -1.83
N ASN A 498 -13.31 -29.23 -2.89
CA ASN A 498 -14.55 -29.70 -3.49
C ASN A 498 -14.38 -31.11 -4.09
N VAL A 499 -13.28 -31.40 -4.77
CA VAL A 499 -12.97 -32.73 -5.28
C VAL A 499 -12.88 -33.77 -4.16
N LYS A 500 -12.27 -33.41 -3.02
CA LYS A 500 -12.18 -34.29 -1.86
C LYS A 500 -13.52 -34.58 -1.20
N LEU A 501 -14.40 -33.59 -1.14
CA LEU A 501 -15.71 -33.69 -0.46
C LEU A 501 -16.80 -34.26 -1.36
N CYS A 502 -16.86 -33.83 -2.63
CA CYS A 502 -17.98 -34.11 -3.54
C CYS A 502 -17.62 -35.14 -4.63
N GLY A 503 -16.34 -35.38 -4.89
CA GLY A 503 -15.90 -36.28 -5.96
C GLY A 503 -16.27 -35.81 -7.38
N SER A 504 -16.62 -34.52 -7.56
CA SER A 504 -17.10 -33.94 -8.81
C SER A 504 -16.12 -34.16 -9.98
N SER A 505 -16.62 -34.75 -11.08
CA SER A 505 -15.81 -34.96 -12.29
C SER A 505 -15.46 -33.65 -12.99
N SER A 506 -16.36 -32.68 -12.98
CA SER A 506 -16.15 -31.34 -13.52
C SER A 506 -15.05 -30.61 -12.75
N SER A 507 -15.11 -30.59 -11.40
CA SER A 507 -14.09 -29.97 -10.57
C SER A 507 -12.73 -30.67 -10.70
N ARG A 508 -12.70 -32.01 -10.95
CA ARG A 508 -11.44 -32.73 -11.22
C ARG A 508 -10.81 -32.36 -12.56
N ALA A 509 -11.62 -32.15 -13.59
CA ALA A 509 -11.15 -31.71 -14.89
C ALA A 509 -10.55 -30.29 -14.79
N GLU A 510 -11.32 -29.36 -14.24
CA GLU A 510 -10.90 -27.97 -14.02
C GLU A 510 -9.64 -27.87 -13.14
N LEU A 511 -9.53 -28.70 -12.08
CA LEU A 511 -8.34 -28.77 -11.21
C LEU A 511 -7.10 -29.26 -11.98
N ARG A 512 -7.26 -30.21 -12.93
CA ARG A 512 -6.15 -30.68 -13.76
C ARG A 512 -5.67 -29.61 -14.71
N ASP A 513 -6.58 -28.90 -15.35
CA ASP A 513 -6.27 -27.84 -16.31
C ASP A 513 -5.56 -26.66 -15.63
N LEU A 514 -5.94 -26.32 -14.39
CA LEU A 514 -5.26 -25.28 -13.60
C LEU A 514 -3.89 -25.68 -13.04
N LYS A 515 -3.60 -26.98 -12.91
CA LYS A 515 -2.29 -27.48 -12.45
C LYS A 515 -1.30 -27.70 -13.59
N ALA A 516 -1.77 -27.82 -14.83
CA ALA A 516 -0.96 -27.89 -16.04
C ALA A 516 -0.42 -26.52 -16.44
#